data_235fb4edfad68354de2fba70d3a747f8
#
_entry.id   235fb4edfad68354de2fba70d3a747f8
#
_cell.length_a   1.000
_cell.length_b   1.000
_cell.length_c   1.000
_cell.angle_alpha   90.00
_cell.angle_beta   90.00
_cell.angle_gamma   90.00
#
_symmetry.space_group_name_H-M   'P 1'
#
loop_
_entity.id
_entity.type
_entity.pdbx_description
1 polymer ?
#
loop_
_entity_poly.entity_id
_entity_poly.type
_entity_poly.pdbx_seq_one_letter_code
_entity_poly.pdbx_strand_id
1 'polypeptide(L)'
;EVSSKEQKKINMDLTAVKDFFERVQTQAFAENIQEAVKLLTKASSIIFVGVGNSSFIGKYGARYFNNVGWFSFAIDDPFTPVFRGKGERIATIALSVSGETEQTLMLAEKLKRRGSSLISITNKANCSLAKMSDCNINYYVSEYKYKQDEDYDLTSQMAVVFILELIGRELKGVHNDTDDLF
;
A
#
# COMPACT_ATOMS: atom_id res chain seq x y z
N GLU A 1 23.39 14.24 -28.55
CA GLU A 1 22.54 13.18 -29.13
C GLU A 1 22.48 12.04 -28.13
N VAL A 2 21.36 11.92 -27.42
CA VAL A 2 21.07 10.78 -26.58
C VAL A 2 20.94 9.54 -27.48
N SER A 3 21.69 8.50 -27.18
CA SER A 3 21.76 7.32 -28.05
C SER A 3 20.39 6.66 -28.20
N SER A 4 20.11 6.02 -29.32
CA SER A 4 18.83 5.31 -29.55
C SER A 4 18.49 4.22 -28.48
N LYS A 5 19.51 3.73 -27.74
CA LYS A 5 19.35 2.79 -26.62
C LYS A 5 18.79 3.46 -25.36
N GLU A 6 19.18 4.72 -25.07
CA GLU A 6 18.68 5.48 -23.92
C GLU A 6 17.23 5.94 -24.14
N GLN A 7 16.89 6.35 -25.35
CA GLN A 7 15.49 6.67 -25.69
C GLN A 7 14.55 5.45 -25.59
N LYS A 8 15.01 4.25 -25.99
CA LYS A 8 14.24 3.01 -25.82
C LYS A 8 14.01 2.67 -24.33
N LYS A 9 14.99 2.93 -23.48
CA LYS A 9 14.89 2.66 -22.02
C LYS A 9 13.86 3.58 -21.37
N ILE A 10 13.87 4.87 -21.70
CA ILE A 10 12.89 5.85 -21.19
C ILE A 10 11.47 5.48 -21.67
N ASN A 11 11.30 5.08 -22.93
CA ASN A 11 9.99 4.67 -23.46
C ASN A 11 9.44 3.41 -22.81
N MET A 12 10.28 2.46 -22.38
CA MET A 12 9.83 1.28 -21.64
C MET A 12 9.26 1.66 -20.26
N ASP A 13 9.93 2.57 -19.54
CA ASP A 13 9.45 3.04 -18.24
C ASP A 13 8.11 3.78 -18.37
N LEU A 14 7.93 4.59 -19.39
CA LEU A 14 6.67 5.27 -19.70
C LEU A 14 5.55 4.30 -20.07
N THR A 15 5.86 3.19 -20.74
CA THR A 15 4.87 2.17 -21.09
C THR A 15 4.33 1.50 -19.82
N ALA A 16 5.20 1.09 -18.90
CA ALA A 16 4.80 0.51 -17.63
C ALA A 16 3.90 1.45 -16.79
N VAL A 17 4.19 2.75 -16.83
CA VAL A 17 3.37 3.78 -16.19
C VAL A 17 1.99 3.88 -16.84
N LYS A 18 1.91 3.88 -18.14
CA LYS A 18 0.63 3.91 -18.88
C LYS A 18 -0.21 2.68 -18.60
N ASP A 19 0.39 1.49 -18.66
CA ASP A 19 -0.28 0.22 -18.36
C ASP A 19 -0.87 0.20 -16.96
N PHE A 20 -0.17 0.79 -15.98
CA PHE A 20 -0.70 0.95 -14.63
C PHE A 20 -1.95 1.85 -14.62
N PHE A 21 -1.91 3.02 -15.26
CA PHE A 21 -3.05 3.94 -15.28
C PHE A 21 -4.25 3.39 -16.06
N GLU A 22 -4.05 2.57 -17.07
CA GLU A 22 -5.13 1.84 -17.75
C GLU A 22 -5.83 0.85 -16.81
N ARG A 23 -5.06 0.13 -15.99
CA ARG A 23 -5.60 -0.81 -14.98
C ARG A 23 -6.38 -0.13 -13.86
N VAL A 24 -5.95 1.04 -13.42
CA VAL A 24 -6.65 1.85 -12.42
C VAL A 24 -8.08 2.20 -12.86
N GLN A 25 -8.34 2.27 -14.16
CA GLN A 25 -9.66 2.57 -14.71
C GLN A 25 -10.61 1.36 -14.76
N THR A 26 -10.14 0.18 -14.35
CA THR A 26 -10.98 -1.03 -14.36
C THR A 26 -11.94 -1.08 -13.16
N GLN A 27 -13.12 -1.66 -13.38
CA GLN A 27 -14.11 -1.88 -12.33
C GLN A 27 -13.52 -2.69 -11.16
N ALA A 28 -12.77 -3.74 -11.45
CA ALA A 28 -12.15 -4.59 -10.44
C ALA A 28 -11.17 -3.82 -9.53
N PHE A 29 -10.42 -2.86 -10.08
CA PHE A 29 -9.54 -2.01 -9.28
C PHE A 29 -10.37 -1.08 -8.37
N ALA A 30 -11.41 -0.46 -8.90
CA ALA A 30 -12.30 0.40 -8.13
C ALA A 30 -12.97 -0.36 -6.97
N GLU A 31 -13.42 -1.58 -7.18
CA GLU A 31 -14.00 -2.45 -6.15
C GLU A 31 -13.00 -2.76 -5.02
N ASN A 32 -11.74 -3.03 -5.35
CA ASN A 32 -10.69 -3.24 -4.35
C ASN A 32 -10.42 -1.98 -3.53
N ILE A 33 -10.42 -0.80 -4.14
CA ILE A 33 -10.28 0.48 -3.44
C ILE A 33 -11.48 0.70 -2.49
N GLN A 34 -12.70 0.46 -2.95
CA GLN A 34 -13.90 0.61 -2.13
C GLN A 34 -13.90 -0.35 -0.94
N GLU A 35 -13.49 -1.61 -1.13
CA GLU A 35 -13.39 -2.56 -0.01
C GLU A 35 -12.31 -2.15 0.99
N ALA A 36 -11.16 -1.66 0.53
CA ALA A 36 -10.13 -1.12 1.41
C ALA A 36 -10.67 0.07 2.23
N VAL A 37 -11.34 1.04 1.60
CA VAL A 37 -11.96 2.19 2.26
C VAL A 37 -12.97 1.73 3.30
N LYS A 38 -13.85 0.77 2.97
CA LYS A 38 -14.84 0.20 3.89
C LYS A 38 -14.22 -0.47 5.12
N LEU A 39 -13.06 -1.12 4.97
CA LEU A 39 -12.32 -1.68 6.10
C LEU A 39 -11.71 -0.58 6.96
N LEU A 40 -11.13 0.45 6.34
CA LEU A 40 -10.47 1.56 7.01
C LEU A 40 -11.45 2.45 7.79
N THR A 41 -12.65 2.71 7.26
CA THR A 41 -13.68 3.51 7.94
C THR A 41 -14.17 2.92 9.26
N LYS A 42 -13.96 1.63 9.46
CA LYS A 42 -14.30 0.95 10.73
C LYS A 42 -13.21 1.04 11.78
N ALA A 43 -12.02 1.51 11.41
CA ALA A 43 -10.86 1.57 12.30
C ALA A 43 -10.80 2.89 13.07
N SER A 44 -10.29 2.85 14.29
CA SER A 44 -9.94 4.03 15.08
C SER A 44 -8.48 4.45 14.88
N SER A 45 -7.64 3.53 14.39
CA SER A 45 -6.25 3.80 14.03
C SER A 45 -5.81 2.94 12.85
N ILE A 46 -4.92 3.49 12.03
CA ILE A 46 -4.38 2.83 10.83
C ILE A 46 -2.87 2.67 10.99
N ILE A 47 -2.38 1.44 10.87
CA ILE A 47 -0.96 1.11 10.97
C ILE A 47 -0.43 0.75 9.59
N PHE A 48 0.57 1.49 9.13
CA PHE A 48 1.32 1.14 7.94
C PHE A 48 2.49 0.23 8.31
N VAL A 49 2.69 -0.86 7.57
CA VAL A 49 3.84 -1.74 7.73
C VAL A 49 4.54 -1.97 6.40
N GLY A 50 5.86 -2.00 6.45
CA GLY A 50 6.71 -2.24 5.29
C GLY A 50 8.18 -2.12 5.68
N VAL A 51 9.08 -2.68 4.88
CA VAL A 51 10.52 -2.69 5.11
C VAL A 51 11.25 -2.10 3.91
N GLY A 52 12.43 -1.51 4.11
CA GLY A 52 13.20 -0.87 3.04
C GLY A 52 12.44 0.29 2.39
N ASN A 53 12.39 0.33 1.05
CA ASN A 53 11.68 1.37 0.32
C ASN A 53 10.19 1.45 0.70
N SER A 54 9.56 0.31 0.96
CA SER A 54 8.16 0.26 1.38
C SER A 54 7.93 0.91 2.76
N SER A 55 8.93 0.92 3.65
CA SER A 55 8.80 1.61 4.94
C SER A 55 8.72 3.14 4.78
N PHE A 56 9.49 3.71 3.85
CA PHE A 56 9.42 5.15 3.56
C PHE A 56 8.07 5.54 2.96
N ILE A 57 7.55 4.70 2.06
CA ILE A 57 6.21 4.90 1.50
C ILE A 57 5.12 4.73 2.58
N GLY A 58 5.28 3.78 3.50
CA GLY A 58 4.40 3.62 4.65
C GLY A 58 4.39 4.86 5.57
N LYS A 59 5.55 5.46 5.83
CA LYS A 59 5.67 6.73 6.58
C LYS A 59 4.99 7.88 5.84
N TYR A 60 5.16 7.96 4.52
CA TYR A 60 4.44 8.92 3.68
C TYR A 60 2.92 8.71 3.78
N GLY A 61 2.45 7.48 3.62
CA GLY A 61 1.02 7.14 3.73
C GLY A 61 0.44 7.50 5.09
N ALA A 62 1.14 7.18 6.18
CA ALA A 62 0.72 7.56 7.53
C ALA A 62 0.60 9.07 7.68
N ARG A 63 1.57 9.84 7.16
CA ARG A 63 1.51 11.30 7.16
C ARG A 63 0.34 11.82 6.32
N TYR A 64 0.13 11.25 5.13
CA TYR A 64 -0.96 11.65 4.24
C TYR A 64 -2.33 11.40 4.88
N PHE A 65 -2.53 10.24 5.52
CA PHE A 65 -3.79 9.88 6.17
C PHE A 65 -4.07 10.75 7.41
N ASN A 66 -3.05 11.11 8.19
CA ASN A 66 -3.21 12.12 9.26
C ASN A 66 -3.68 13.48 8.71
N ASN A 67 -3.21 13.89 7.53
CA ASN A 67 -3.63 15.15 6.91
C ASN A 67 -5.11 15.14 6.48
N VAL A 68 -5.67 13.96 6.22
CA VAL A 68 -7.10 13.80 5.86
C VAL A 68 -7.96 13.38 7.06
N GLY A 69 -7.42 13.45 8.28
CA GLY A 69 -8.17 13.26 9.52
C GLY A 69 -8.15 11.84 10.10
N TRP A 70 -7.38 10.91 9.53
CA TRP A 70 -7.29 9.53 10.01
C TRP A 70 -6.02 9.29 10.81
N PHE A 71 -6.15 9.02 12.11
CA PHE A 71 -4.99 8.76 12.96
C PHE A 71 -4.19 7.56 12.46
N SER A 72 -2.95 7.80 12.07
CA SER A 72 -2.12 6.83 11.39
C SER A 72 -0.66 6.95 11.77
N PHE A 73 0.03 5.81 11.82
CA PHE A 73 1.48 5.73 12.02
C PHE A 73 2.08 4.54 11.25
N ALA A 74 3.40 4.52 11.11
CA ALA A 74 4.11 3.46 10.40
C ALA A 74 5.03 2.68 11.33
N ILE A 75 5.14 1.37 11.09
CA ILE A 75 6.04 0.45 11.77
C ILE A 75 6.91 -0.22 10.71
N ASP A 76 8.22 -0.13 10.86
CA ASP A 76 9.23 -0.75 9.99
C ASP A 76 10.17 -1.71 10.75
N ASP A 77 10.04 -1.77 12.06
CA ASP A 77 10.75 -2.71 12.91
C ASP A 77 9.82 -3.86 13.35
N PRO A 78 10.08 -5.12 12.93
CA PRO A 78 9.27 -6.27 13.28
C PRO A 78 9.20 -6.57 14.77
N PHE A 79 10.14 -6.04 15.55
CA PHE A 79 10.19 -6.21 17.00
C PHE A 79 9.43 -5.14 17.76
N THR A 80 8.95 -4.11 17.09
CA THR A 80 8.14 -3.05 17.71
C THR A 80 6.97 -3.66 18.49
N PRO A 81 6.83 -3.35 19.80
CA PRO A 81 5.66 -3.75 20.56
C PRO A 81 4.40 -3.07 20.01
N VAL A 82 3.42 -3.86 19.61
CA VAL A 82 2.12 -3.34 19.20
C VAL A 82 1.15 -3.60 20.35
N PHE A 83 0.68 -2.54 20.99
CA PHE A 83 -0.36 -2.61 22.00
C PHE A 83 -1.69 -2.19 21.38
N ARG A 84 -2.75 -2.88 21.77
CA ARG A 84 -4.12 -2.53 21.40
C ARG A 84 -4.83 -2.04 22.65
N GLY A 85 -5.35 -0.82 22.61
CA GLY A 85 -6.23 -0.29 23.64
C GLY A 85 -7.53 -1.11 23.73
N LYS A 86 -8.15 -1.13 24.91
CA LYS A 86 -9.45 -1.81 25.10
C LYS A 86 -10.50 -1.11 24.21
N GLY A 87 -11.12 -1.88 23.30
CA GLY A 87 -12.12 -1.36 22.37
C GLY A 87 -11.56 -0.70 21.09
N GLU A 88 -10.24 -0.56 20.96
CA GLU A 88 -9.60 -0.01 19.78
C GLU A 88 -9.78 -0.95 18.57
N ARG A 89 -10.16 -0.38 17.43
CA ARG A 89 -10.24 -1.09 16.15
C ARG A 89 -9.08 -0.62 15.26
N ILE A 90 -8.19 -1.54 14.96
CA ILE A 90 -7.01 -1.28 14.16
C ILE A 90 -7.24 -1.80 12.73
N ALA A 91 -6.85 -1.02 11.74
CA ALA A 91 -6.62 -1.50 10.37
C ALA A 91 -5.13 -1.40 10.05
N THR A 92 -4.62 -2.35 9.29
CA THR A 92 -3.22 -2.40 8.85
C THR A 92 -3.18 -2.28 7.34
N ILE A 93 -2.32 -1.40 6.83
CA ILE A 93 -1.94 -1.34 5.41
C ILE A 93 -0.51 -1.86 5.30
N ALA A 94 -0.36 -3.05 4.73
CA ALA A 94 0.93 -3.70 4.55
C ALA A 94 1.43 -3.50 3.10
N LEU A 95 2.66 -2.98 2.98
CA LEU A 95 3.30 -2.64 1.72
C LEU A 95 4.46 -3.59 1.44
N SER A 96 4.41 -4.31 0.32
CA SER A 96 5.52 -5.14 -0.14
C SER A 96 5.43 -5.36 -1.65
N VAL A 97 6.48 -5.03 -2.39
CA VAL A 97 6.53 -5.24 -3.85
C VAL A 97 6.33 -6.72 -4.18
N SER A 98 7.15 -7.59 -3.63
CA SER A 98 7.05 -9.04 -3.86
C SER A 98 5.85 -9.68 -3.15
N GLY A 99 5.43 -9.11 -2.02
CA GLY A 99 4.49 -9.72 -1.09
C GLY A 99 5.05 -10.93 -0.33
N GLU A 100 6.39 -11.11 -0.37
CA GLU A 100 7.12 -12.24 0.24
C GLU A 100 8.18 -11.79 1.25
N THR A 101 8.28 -10.48 1.54
CA THR A 101 9.25 -9.95 2.50
C THR A 101 8.93 -10.46 3.91
N GLU A 102 9.80 -11.30 4.47
CA GLU A 102 9.59 -12.03 5.72
C GLU A 102 9.20 -11.10 6.89
N GLN A 103 9.93 -9.98 7.06
CA GLN A 103 9.67 -9.02 8.13
C GLN A 103 8.30 -8.35 7.98
N THR A 104 7.86 -8.07 6.74
CA THR A 104 6.53 -7.52 6.47
C THR A 104 5.44 -8.55 6.76
N LEU A 105 5.65 -9.80 6.36
CA LEU A 105 4.73 -10.90 6.66
C LEU A 105 4.58 -11.12 8.16
N MET A 106 5.70 -11.11 8.91
CA MET A 106 5.71 -11.26 10.37
C MET A 106 4.91 -10.15 11.06
N LEU A 107 5.12 -8.89 10.66
CA LEU A 107 4.38 -7.73 11.20
C LEU A 107 2.88 -7.83 10.88
N ALA A 108 2.55 -8.12 9.63
CA ALA A 108 1.16 -8.25 9.17
C ALA A 108 0.43 -9.37 9.93
N GLU A 109 1.05 -10.53 10.08
CA GLU A 109 0.49 -11.66 10.84
C GLU A 109 0.30 -11.31 12.31
N LYS A 110 1.28 -10.67 12.95
CA LYS A 110 1.23 -10.22 14.34
C LYS A 110 0.05 -9.28 14.58
N LEU A 111 -0.20 -8.34 13.67
CA LEU A 111 -1.31 -7.39 13.75
C LEU A 111 -2.65 -8.08 13.48
N LYS A 112 -2.72 -8.95 12.46
CA LYS A 112 -3.93 -9.72 12.14
C LYS A 112 -4.35 -10.63 13.30
N ARG A 113 -3.43 -11.33 13.93
CA ARG A 113 -3.71 -12.14 15.14
C ARG A 113 -4.26 -11.30 16.32
N ARG A 114 -4.01 -10.01 16.34
CA ARG A 114 -4.58 -9.06 17.32
C ARG A 114 -5.91 -8.44 16.88
N GLY A 115 -6.49 -8.95 15.79
CA GLY A 115 -7.80 -8.54 15.29
C GLY A 115 -7.79 -7.27 14.45
N SER A 116 -6.62 -6.91 13.85
CA SER A 116 -6.56 -5.87 12.84
C SER A 116 -7.14 -6.36 11.53
N SER A 117 -7.95 -5.54 10.86
CA SER A 117 -8.25 -5.73 9.44
C SER A 117 -6.97 -5.50 8.62
N LEU A 118 -6.63 -6.40 7.73
CA LEU A 118 -5.40 -6.35 6.96
C LEU A 118 -5.68 -6.04 5.48
N ILE A 119 -5.20 -4.89 5.03
CA ILE A 119 -5.15 -4.50 3.63
C ILE A 119 -3.69 -4.63 3.16
N SER A 120 -3.47 -5.24 2.01
CA SER A 120 -2.14 -5.29 1.40
C SER A 120 -2.10 -4.56 0.07
N ILE A 121 -0.96 -3.92 -0.21
CA ILE A 121 -0.65 -3.33 -1.51
C ILE A 121 0.60 -4.01 -2.04
N THR A 122 0.45 -4.77 -3.11
CA THR A 122 1.50 -5.65 -3.65
C THR A 122 1.61 -5.50 -5.16
N ASN A 123 2.79 -5.83 -5.71
CA ASN A 123 2.94 -5.85 -7.18
C ASN A 123 2.29 -7.09 -7.80
N LYS A 124 2.11 -8.17 -7.02
CA LYS A 124 1.56 -9.46 -7.48
C LYS A 124 0.29 -9.79 -6.73
N ALA A 125 -0.73 -10.27 -7.44
CA ALA A 125 -1.97 -10.75 -6.82
C ALA A 125 -1.79 -12.10 -6.09
N ASN A 126 -0.88 -12.95 -6.57
CA ASN A 126 -0.65 -14.27 -6.00
C ASN A 126 0.66 -14.30 -5.20
N CYS A 127 0.61 -13.80 -3.97
CA CYS A 127 1.72 -13.81 -3.02
C CYS A 127 1.22 -14.11 -1.60
N SER A 128 2.14 -14.39 -0.68
CA SER A 128 1.81 -14.75 0.71
C SER A 128 1.06 -13.63 1.44
N LEU A 129 1.50 -12.39 1.25
CA LEU A 129 0.86 -11.24 1.87
C LEU A 129 -0.59 -11.04 1.36
N ALA A 130 -0.81 -11.17 0.05
CA ALA A 130 -2.15 -11.08 -0.55
C ALA A 130 -3.09 -12.16 0.00
N LYS A 131 -2.61 -13.41 0.11
CA LYS A 131 -3.40 -14.53 0.63
C LYS A 131 -3.82 -14.37 2.09
N MET A 132 -3.00 -13.71 2.90
CA MET A 132 -3.35 -13.48 4.31
C MET A 132 -4.22 -12.24 4.52
N SER A 133 -4.35 -11.35 3.54
CA SER A 133 -5.06 -10.08 3.65
C SER A 133 -6.57 -10.24 3.52
N ASP A 134 -7.32 -9.35 4.14
CA ASP A 134 -8.77 -9.24 3.99
C ASP A 134 -9.13 -8.51 2.69
N CYS A 135 -8.22 -7.63 2.21
CA CYS A 135 -8.28 -6.99 0.91
C CYS A 135 -6.86 -6.86 0.34
N ASN A 136 -6.66 -7.22 -0.93
CA ASN A 136 -5.39 -6.99 -1.63
C ASN A 136 -5.61 -6.06 -2.81
N ILE A 137 -4.79 -5.01 -2.90
CA ILE A 137 -4.70 -4.12 -4.05
C ILE A 137 -3.40 -4.42 -4.76
N ASN A 138 -3.48 -5.10 -5.91
CA ASN A 138 -2.31 -5.36 -6.72
C ASN A 138 -2.18 -4.32 -7.83
N TYR A 139 -0.98 -3.76 -8.01
CA TYR A 139 -0.73 -2.70 -9.00
C TYR A 139 -0.04 -3.16 -10.27
N TYR A 140 0.70 -4.25 -10.23
CA TYR A 140 1.27 -4.92 -11.40
C TYR A 140 2.11 -4.01 -12.30
N VAL A 141 3.21 -3.49 -11.79
CA VAL A 141 4.22 -2.76 -12.55
C VAL A 141 5.37 -3.71 -12.88
N SER A 142 5.99 -3.56 -14.06
CA SER A 142 7.17 -4.35 -14.43
C SER A 142 8.27 -4.21 -13.39
N GLU A 143 8.74 -5.34 -12.87
CA GLU A 143 9.85 -5.38 -11.90
C GLU A 143 11.14 -4.93 -12.60
N TYR A 144 11.86 -4.03 -11.95
CA TYR A 144 13.18 -3.61 -12.39
C TYR A 144 14.23 -4.09 -11.40
N LYS A 145 14.88 -5.21 -11.75
CA LYS A 145 16.02 -5.75 -10.99
C LYS A 145 17.32 -5.35 -11.65
N TYR A 146 18.28 -4.94 -10.85
CA TYR A 146 19.61 -4.62 -11.36
C TYR A 146 20.33 -5.92 -11.73
N LYS A 147 20.72 -6.08 -13.01
CA LYS A 147 21.27 -7.34 -13.55
C LYS A 147 22.56 -7.83 -12.88
N GLN A 148 23.26 -6.97 -12.14
CA GLN A 148 24.57 -7.27 -11.51
C GLN A 148 24.45 -7.57 -10.00
N ASP A 149 23.29 -7.26 -9.41
CA ASP A 149 23.05 -7.45 -7.98
C ASP A 149 21.56 -7.66 -7.75
N GLU A 150 21.15 -8.91 -7.56
CA GLU A 150 19.75 -9.30 -7.39
C GLU A 150 19.12 -8.78 -6.07
N ASP A 151 19.96 -8.27 -5.16
CA ASP A 151 19.53 -7.75 -3.86
C ASP A 151 18.88 -6.37 -3.94
N TYR A 152 19.04 -5.67 -5.08
CA TYR A 152 18.47 -4.34 -5.27
C TYR A 152 17.21 -4.36 -6.16
N ASP A 153 16.06 -4.20 -5.52
CA ASP A 153 14.78 -4.01 -6.21
C ASP A 153 14.55 -2.51 -6.46
N LEU A 154 14.61 -2.11 -7.73
CA LEU A 154 14.37 -0.76 -8.20
C LEU A 154 12.96 -0.59 -8.80
N THR A 155 12.06 -1.51 -8.53
CA THR A 155 10.66 -1.44 -9.00
C THR A 155 10.01 -0.14 -8.54
N SER A 156 9.37 0.55 -9.48
CA SER A 156 8.76 1.85 -9.21
C SER A 156 7.71 1.79 -8.12
N GLN A 157 7.83 2.66 -7.13
CA GLN A 157 6.87 2.83 -6.04
C GLN A 157 5.76 3.85 -6.37
N MET A 158 5.78 4.46 -7.54
CA MET A 158 4.79 5.47 -7.97
C MET A 158 3.36 4.94 -7.87
N ALA A 159 3.13 3.70 -8.29
CA ALA A 159 1.82 3.06 -8.21
C ALA A 159 1.31 2.97 -6.76
N VAL A 160 2.19 2.63 -5.81
CA VAL A 160 1.83 2.54 -4.39
C VAL A 160 1.46 3.91 -3.83
N VAL A 161 2.25 4.94 -4.13
CA VAL A 161 1.95 6.34 -3.73
C VAL A 161 0.59 6.77 -4.27
N PHE A 162 0.32 6.54 -5.57
CA PHE A 162 -0.96 6.88 -6.19
C PHE A 162 -2.14 6.17 -5.50
N ILE A 163 -2.01 4.88 -5.20
CA ILE A 163 -3.05 4.09 -4.50
C ILE A 163 -3.31 4.67 -3.10
N LEU A 164 -2.26 4.99 -2.34
CA LEU A 164 -2.41 5.57 -1.00
C LEU A 164 -3.11 6.92 -1.04
N GLU A 165 -2.76 7.78 -1.99
CA GLU A 165 -3.42 9.07 -2.17
C GLU A 165 -4.88 8.93 -2.61
N LEU A 166 -5.17 7.95 -3.48
CA LEU A 166 -6.54 7.65 -3.90
C LEU A 166 -7.39 7.22 -2.70
N ILE A 167 -6.92 6.24 -1.92
CA ILE A 167 -7.62 5.78 -0.70
C ILE A 167 -7.81 6.94 0.29
N GLY A 168 -6.79 7.77 0.51
CA GLY A 168 -6.90 8.90 1.42
C GLY A 168 -7.90 9.96 0.97
N ARG A 169 -8.04 10.21 -0.34
CA ARG A 169 -9.07 11.09 -0.89
C ARG A 169 -10.48 10.55 -0.67
N GLU A 170 -10.67 9.25 -0.90
CA GLU A 170 -11.95 8.58 -0.63
C GLU A 170 -12.33 8.63 0.85
N LEU A 171 -11.36 8.37 1.75
CA LEU A 171 -11.57 8.49 3.20
C LEU A 171 -11.96 9.89 3.63
N LYS A 172 -11.40 10.94 3.01
CA LYS A 172 -11.79 12.34 3.29
C LYS A 172 -13.23 12.61 2.88
N GLY A 173 -13.69 12.04 1.77
CA GLY A 173 -15.09 12.14 1.34
C GLY A 173 -16.07 11.63 2.39
N VAL A 174 -15.75 10.49 3.01
CA VAL A 174 -16.58 9.89 4.07
C VAL A 174 -16.72 10.81 5.30
N HIS A 175 -15.67 11.55 5.69
CA HIS A 175 -15.74 12.50 6.80
C HIS A 175 -16.67 13.69 6.48
N ASN A 176 -16.57 14.24 5.27
CA ASN A 176 -17.41 15.38 4.88
C ASN A 176 -18.90 15.01 4.87
N ASP A 177 -19.25 13.79 4.40
CA ASP A 177 -20.62 13.30 4.37
C ASP A 177 -21.22 13.10 5.79
N THR A 178 -20.38 12.91 6.81
CA THR A 178 -20.81 12.78 8.22
C THR A 178 -20.90 14.11 8.96
N ASP A 179 -20.07 15.08 8.60
CA ASP A 179 -20.08 16.43 9.22
C ASP A 179 -21.24 17.30 8.71
N ASP A 180 -21.77 17.05 7.49
CA ASP A 180 -22.95 17.72 6.96
C ASP A 180 -24.29 17.22 7.57
N LEU A 181 -24.24 16.23 8.47
CA LEU A 181 -25.42 15.66 9.15
C LEU A 181 -25.64 16.19 10.58
N PHE A 182 -24.81 17.14 11.03
CA PHE A 182 -24.91 17.81 12.33
C PHE A 182 -24.83 19.33 12.15
#